data_7c27ded6c85c68784ff20add78f7e31e
#
_entry.id   7c27ded6c85c68784ff20add78f7e31e
#
_cell.length_a   1.000
_cell.length_b   1.000
_cell.length_c   1.000
_cell.angle_alpha   90.00
_cell.angle_beta   90.00
_cell.angle_gamma   90.00
#
_symmetry.space_group_name_H-M   'P 1'
#
loop_
_entity.id
_entity.type
_entity.pdbx_description
1 polymer ?
#
loop_
_entity_poly.entity_id
_entity_poly.type
_entity_poly.pdbx_seq_one_letter_code
_entity_poly.pdbx_strand_id
1 'polypeptide(L)'
;ILTPGEEGSNGAVSRAQEMAAQHPEWCFLYQYANDANPRAHFEGTGPEIWRDCPEITHFVAGLGTSGTLMGVGTFLKQQNPDVKIIAVEPPLGERVEGLRNIEDGYIPPVFENWHGRDVLDRKRVVRPRESIEWTRRLVQECGIFAGISSGASLAGAVKVASEINEGTIVFIVCDGGWKYLSTGAYTADLDEAEANAEKIIYF
;
A
#
# COMPACT_ATOMS: atom_id res chain seq x y z
N ILE A 1 -5.78 -19.96 -11.48
CA ILE A 1 -6.89 -20.48 -10.64
C ILE A 1 -7.54 -19.27 -9.99
N LEU A 2 -8.85 -19.11 -10.17
CA LEU A 2 -9.62 -18.06 -9.53
C LEU A 2 -10.10 -18.54 -8.16
N THR A 3 -10.10 -17.64 -7.17
CA THR A 3 -10.74 -17.82 -5.87
C THR A 3 -11.98 -16.94 -5.76
N PRO A 4 -12.94 -17.23 -4.87
CA PRO A 4 -14.11 -16.38 -4.68
C PRO A 4 -13.72 -14.94 -4.38
N GLY A 5 -14.30 -13.96 -5.10
CA GLY A 5 -13.98 -12.55 -4.93
C GLY A 5 -14.29 -12.01 -3.53
N GLU A 6 -15.29 -12.58 -2.85
CA GLU A 6 -15.68 -12.27 -1.48
C GLU A 6 -14.60 -12.58 -0.44
N GLU A 7 -13.72 -13.58 -0.74
CA GLU A 7 -12.59 -13.93 0.12
C GLU A 7 -11.38 -13.01 -0.09
N GLY A 8 -11.38 -12.22 -1.17
CA GLY A 8 -10.31 -11.30 -1.50
C GLY A 8 -8.92 -11.95 -1.56
N SER A 9 -7.90 -11.22 -1.18
CA SER A 9 -6.52 -11.73 -1.15
C SER A 9 -6.29 -12.83 -0.12
N ASN A 10 -7.11 -12.93 0.93
CA ASN A 10 -6.98 -13.97 1.95
C ASN A 10 -7.31 -15.36 1.37
N GLY A 11 -8.38 -15.47 0.55
CA GLY A 11 -8.72 -16.70 -0.15
C GLY A 11 -7.64 -17.12 -1.14
N ALA A 12 -7.08 -16.17 -1.89
CA ALA A 12 -5.99 -16.44 -2.82
C ALA A 12 -4.73 -16.95 -2.08
N VAL A 13 -4.38 -16.34 -0.95
CA VAL A 13 -3.25 -16.77 -0.11
C VAL A 13 -3.47 -18.19 0.42
N SER A 14 -4.65 -18.48 1.01
CA SER A 14 -4.97 -19.80 1.52
C SER A 14 -4.87 -20.86 0.42
N ARG A 15 -5.42 -20.57 -0.75
CA ARG A 15 -5.37 -21.49 -1.89
C ARG A 15 -3.96 -21.72 -2.39
N ALA A 16 -3.14 -20.67 -2.48
CA ALA A 16 -1.74 -20.78 -2.89
C ALA A 16 -0.91 -21.62 -1.89
N GLN A 17 -1.15 -21.45 -0.60
CA GLN A 17 -0.51 -22.26 0.45
C GLN A 17 -0.88 -23.75 0.37
N GLU A 18 -2.16 -24.06 0.16
CA GLU A 18 -2.62 -25.45 -0.06
C GLU A 18 -1.93 -26.10 -1.26
N MET A 19 -1.85 -25.37 -2.37
CA MET A 19 -1.20 -25.85 -3.59
C MET A 19 0.29 -26.05 -3.38
N ALA A 20 0.97 -25.11 -2.74
CA ALA A 20 2.40 -25.26 -2.43
C ALA A 20 2.68 -26.45 -1.50
N ALA A 21 1.79 -26.73 -0.55
CA ALA A 21 1.90 -27.91 0.32
C ALA A 21 1.73 -29.25 -0.44
N GLN A 22 0.88 -29.25 -1.49
CA GLN A 22 0.67 -30.43 -2.34
C GLN A 22 1.79 -30.62 -3.37
N HIS A 23 2.55 -29.57 -3.68
CA HIS A 23 3.58 -29.52 -4.70
C HIS A 23 4.90 -28.98 -4.12
N PRO A 24 5.61 -29.74 -3.31
CA PRO A 24 6.85 -29.29 -2.67
C PRO A 24 7.98 -28.97 -3.64
N GLU A 25 7.87 -29.42 -4.90
CA GLU A 25 8.77 -29.08 -6.00
C GLU A 25 8.54 -27.69 -6.58
N TRP A 26 7.44 -27.01 -6.22
CA TRP A 26 7.14 -25.65 -6.69
C TRP A 26 7.79 -24.59 -5.80
N CYS A 27 8.21 -23.50 -6.41
CA CYS A 27 8.70 -22.33 -5.71
C CYS A 27 7.54 -21.38 -5.42
N PHE A 28 7.14 -21.28 -4.16
CA PHE A 28 6.14 -20.32 -3.71
C PHE A 28 6.80 -19.10 -3.04
N LEU A 29 6.87 -17.98 -3.74
CA LEU A 29 7.59 -16.77 -3.28
C LEU A 29 6.91 -16.07 -2.09
N TYR A 30 5.64 -16.26 -1.89
CA TYR A 30 4.81 -15.82 -0.78
C TYR A 30 5.20 -14.43 -0.23
N GLN A 31 4.89 -13.38 -0.97
CA GLN A 31 5.29 -12.00 -0.66
C GLN A 31 4.88 -11.48 0.74
N TYR A 32 3.87 -12.08 1.38
CA TYR A 32 3.42 -11.69 2.72
C TYR A 32 4.33 -12.19 3.85
N ALA A 33 5.14 -13.23 3.59
CA ALA A 33 6.05 -13.82 4.56
C ALA A 33 7.51 -13.86 4.11
N ASN A 34 7.80 -13.52 2.85
CA ASN A 34 9.13 -13.55 2.30
C ASN A 34 9.92 -12.31 2.74
N ASP A 35 11.00 -12.52 3.49
CA ASP A 35 11.88 -11.46 3.99
C ASP A 35 12.58 -10.66 2.87
N ALA A 36 12.72 -11.25 1.68
CA ALA A 36 13.25 -10.53 0.52
C ALA A 36 12.39 -9.31 0.12
N ASN A 37 11.08 -9.33 0.43
CA ASN A 37 10.18 -8.21 0.14
C ASN A 37 10.58 -6.94 0.93
N PRO A 38 10.55 -6.90 2.27
CA PRO A 38 10.98 -5.71 3.00
C PRO A 38 12.47 -5.42 2.83
N ARG A 39 13.31 -6.43 2.66
CA ARG A 39 14.75 -6.26 2.44
C ARG A 39 15.06 -5.49 1.17
N ALA A 40 14.37 -5.76 0.07
CA ALA A 40 14.54 -5.01 -1.17
C ALA A 40 14.27 -3.51 -0.99
N HIS A 41 13.29 -3.16 -0.17
CA HIS A 41 12.99 -1.76 0.16
C HIS A 41 13.97 -1.16 1.16
N PHE A 42 14.46 -1.96 2.10
CA PHE A 42 15.48 -1.53 3.05
C PHE A 42 16.84 -1.24 2.39
N GLU A 43 17.23 -2.09 1.42
CA GLU A 43 18.51 -1.99 0.71
C GLU A 43 18.45 -1.06 -0.52
N GLY A 44 17.26 -0.79 -1.06
CA GLY A 44 17.04 0.02 -2.26
C GLY A 44 16.21 1.28 -2.01
N THR A 45 14.90 1.15 -1.91
CA THR A 45 13.96 2.28 -1.85
C THR A 45 14.23 3.24 -0.68
N GLY A 46 14.54 2.72 0.49
CA GLY A 46 14.88 3.54 1.67
C GLY A 46 16.11 4.41 1.44
N PRO A 47 17.25 3.83 1.03
CA PRO A 47 18.47 4.59 0.66
C PRO A 47 18.22 5.61 -0.47
N GLU A 48 17.42 5.27 -1.48
CA GLU A 48 17.09 6.21 -2.57
C GLU A 48 16.32 7.42 -2.05
N ILE A 49 15.30 7.20 -1.23
CA ILE A 49 14.54 8.29 -0.60
C ILE A 49 15.44 9.17 0.26
N TRP A 50 16.26 8.57 1.11
CA TRP A 50 17.15 9.33 1.99
C TRP A 50 18.20 10.14 1.25
N ARG A 51 18.76 9.60 0.16
CA ARG A 51 19.71 10.31 -0.70
C ARG A 51 19.08 11.52 -1.37
N ASP A 52 17.82 11.36 -1.87
CA ASP A 52 17.16 12.37 -2.69
C ASP A 52 16.35 13.38 -1.84
N CYS A 53 16.04 13.04 -0.59
CA CYS A 53 15.24 13.86 0.34
C CYS A 53 15.67 13.62 1.79
N PRO A 54 16.91 14.01 2.19
CA PRO A 54 17.43 13.77 3.55
C PRO A 54 16.67 14.57 4.63
N GLU A 55 15.95 15.63 4.26
CA GLU A 55 15.09 16.42 5.14
C GLU A 55 13.70 15.80 5.39
N ILE A 56 13.47 14.57 4.96
CA ILE A 56 12.20 13.87 5.17
C ILE A 56 11.82 13.81 6.66
N THR A 57 10.59 14.21 6.97
CA THR A 57 10.02 14.12 8.31
C THR A 57 8.91 13.08 8.41
N HIS A 58 8.22 12.79 7.30
CA HIS A 58 7.09 11.87 7.25
C HIS A 58 7.17 11.00 6.00
N PHE A 59 7.08 9.69 6.19
CA PHE A 59 6.96 8.72 5.10
C PHE A 59 5.56 8.11 5.12
N VAL A 60 4.86 8.16 3.97
CA VAL A 60 3.48 7.69 3.83
C VAL A 60 3.40 6.62 2.74
N ALA A 61 2.89 5.46 3.06
CA ALA A 61 2.69 4.39 2.08
C ALA A 61 1.46 3.53 2.42
N GLY A 62 0.89 2.91 1.39
CA GLY A 62 -0.21 1.97 1.53
C GLY A 62 0.19 0.69 2.26
N LEU A 63 -0.68 0.18 3.11
CA LEU A 63 -0.50 -1.07 3.82
C LEU A 63 -1.12 -2.22 3.01
N GLY A 64 -0.28 -2.95 2.26
CA GLY A 64 -0.62 -4.20 1.57
C GLY A 64 0.06 -5.38 2.25
N THR A 65 1.18 -5.84 1.69
CA THR A 65 2.05 -6.86 2.33
C THR A 65 2.84 -6.30 3.52
N SER A 66 2.84 -5.00 3.69
CA SER A 66 3.69 -4.19 4.58
C SER A 66 5.18 -4.10 4.19
N GLY A 67 5.63 -4.79 3.15
CA GLY A 67 7.06 -4.83 2.77
C GLY A 67 7.68 -3.44 2.61
N THR A 68 7.02 -2.55 1.85
CA THR A 68 7.50 -1.16 1.65
C THR A 68 7.57 -0.39 2.96
N LEU A 69 6.50 -0.43 3.78
CA LEU A 69 6.47 0.26 5.06
C LEU A 69 7.57 -0.22 6.00
N MET A 70 7.76 -1.54 6.08
CA MET A 70 8.75 -2.13 6.97
C MET A 70 10.18 -1.87 6.48
N GLY A 71 10.45 -2.10 5.21
CA GLY A 71 11.80 -1.90 4.65
C GLY A 71 12.23 -0.44 4.68
N VAL A 72 11.43 0.46 4.10
CA VAL A 72 11.72 1.90 4.09
C VAL A 72 11.69 2.47 5.51
N GLY A 73 10.65 2.13 6.29
CA GLY A 73 10.48 2.67 7.63
C GLY A 73 11.63 2.31 8.56
N THR A 74 12.07 1.05 8.55
CA THR A 74 13.22 0.61 9.34
C THR A 74 14.50 1.34 8.92
N PHE A 75 14.74 1.46 7.60
CA PHE A 75 15.90 2.19 7.10
C PHE A 75 15.87 3.67 7.52
N LEU A 76 14.77 4.37 7.30
CA LEU A 76 14.63 5.79 7.63
C LEU A 76 14.81 6.04 9.13
N LYS A 77 14.23 5.20 9.98
CA LYS A 77 14.40 5.31 11.44
C LYS A 77 15.84 5.05 11.91
N GLN A 78 16.62 4.26 11.17
CA GLN A 78 18.06 4.10 11.43
C GLN A 78 18.84 5.36 11.06
N GLN A 79 18.43 6.11 10.04
CA GLN A 79 19.06 7.37 9.66
C GLN A 79 18.65 8.52 10.60
N ASN A 80 17.34 8.61 10.87
CA ASN A 80 16.74 9.62 11.74
C ASN A 80 15.53 9.01 12.48
N PRO A 81 15.62 8.73 13.78
CA PRO A 81 14.53 8.11 14.55
C PRO A 81 13.29 9.00 14.67
N ASP A 82 13.39 10.30 14.40
CA ASP A 82 12.28 11.24 14.46
C ASP A 82 11.36 11.18 13.23
N VAL A 83 11.80 10.58 12.12
CA VAL A 83 10.97 10.39 10.92
C VAL A 83 9.72 9.56 11.29
N LYS A 84 8.56 10.08 10.93
CA LYS A 84 7.27 9.41 11.18
C LYS A 84 6.89 8.50 10.02
N ILE A 85 6.59 7.26 10.33
CA ILE A 85 6.16 6.23 9.37
C ILE A 85 4.66 6.05 9.48
N ILE A 86 3.95 6.32 8.38
CA ILE A 86 2.49 6.36 8.35
C ILE A 86 1.96 5.35 7.33
N ALA A 87 1.17 4.40 7.82
CA ALA A 87 0.46 3.46 6.97
C ALA A 87 -0.87 4.06 6.49
N VAL A 88 -1.22 3.79 5.24
CA VAL A 88 -2.56 4.06 4.69
C VAL A 88 -3.29 2.74 4.52
N GLU A 89 -4.50 2.66 5.07
CA GLU A 89 -5.36 1.48 5.01
C GLU A 89 -6.82 1.88 4.70
N PRO A 90 -7.62 1.02 4.07
CA PRO A 90 -9.06 1.25 3.94
C PRO A 90 -9.77 1.10 5.29
N PRO A 91 -11.01 1.59 5.47
CA PRO A 91 -11.85 1.20 6.59
C PRO A 91 -12.02 -0.31 6.64
N LEU A 92 -12.24 -0.85 7.85
CA LEU A 92 -12.55 -2.28 8.00
C LEU A 92 -13.82 -2.64 7.21
N GLY A 93 -13.73 -3.67 6.38
CA GLY A 93 -14.82 -4.12 5.51
C GLY A 93 -14.92 -3.38 4.16
N GLU A 94 -14.18 -2.29 3.95
CA GLU A 94 -14.06 -1.62 2.65
C GLU A 94 -12.78 -2.08 1.92
N ARG A 95 -12.74 -1.92 0.59
CA ARG A 95 -11.61 -2.37 -0.23
C ARG A 95 -11.02 -1.20 -1.02
N VAL A 96 -9.73 -0.98 -0.85
CA VAL A 96 -8.91 -0.17 -1.75
C VAL A 96 -7.89 -1.09 -2.38
N GLU A 97 -7.77 -1.04 -3.70
CA GLU A 97 -6.94 -1.95 -4.47
C GLU A 97 -5.48 -1.94 -4.01
N GLY A 98 -4.94 -3.14 -3.76
CA GLY A 98 -3.57 -3.32 -3.26
C GLY A 98 -3.38 -3.02 -1.78
N LEU A 99 -4.40 -2.49 -1.09
CA LEU A 99 -4.36 -2.20 0.35
C LEU A 99 -5.21 -3.18 1.15
N ARG A 100 -4.91 -3.24 2.44
CA ARG A 100 -5.69 -3.99 3.42
C ARG A 100 -5.76 -3.24 4.74
N ASN A 101 -6.77 -3.55 5.53
CA ASN A 101 -6.81 -3.12 6.92
C ASN A 101 -6.10 -4.16 7.79
N ILE A 102 -5.21 -3.73 8.69
CA ILE A 102 -4.44 -4.66 9.53
C ILE A 102 -5.32 -5.38 10.57
N GLU A 103 -6.53 -4.88 10.79
CA GLU A 103 -7.50 -5.46 11.72
C GLU A 103 -8.52 -6.39 11.02
N ASP A 104 -8.30 -6.71 9.73
CA ASP A 104 -9.18 -7.60 8.93
C ASP A 104 -9.05 -9.09 9.29
N GLY A 105 -8.29 -9.41 10.33
CA GLY A 105 -8.07 -10.78 10.81
C GLY A 105 -6.81 -11.46 10.27
N TYR A 106 -6.07 -10.79 9.37
CA TYR A 106 -4.80 -11.31 8.87
C TYR A 106 -3.69 -10.26 8.95
N ILE A 107 -2.72 -10.50 9.83
CA ILE A 107 -1.51 -9.68 9.93
C ILE A 107 -0.43 -10.33 9.06
N PRO A 108 0.13 -9.62 8.06
CA PRO A 108 1.22 -10.14 7.26
C PRO A 108 2.42 -10.57 8.14
N PRO A 109 2.98 -11.78 7.98
CA PRO A 109 4.17 -12.19 8.73
C PRO A 109 5.36 -11.22 8.57
N VAL A 110 5.51 -10.59 7.41
CA VAL A 110 6.51 -9.52 7.20
C VAL A 110 6.34 -8.38 8.20
N PHE A 111 5.11 -7.99 8.52
CA PHE A 111 4.85 -6.93 9.51
C PHE A 111 5.34 -7.33 10.91
N GLU A 112 5.02 -8.54 11.35
CA GLU A 112 5.45 -9.03 12.67
C GLU A 112 6.97 -9.25 12.73
N ASN A 113 7.54 -9.88 11.71
CA ASN A 113 8.98 -10.20 11.65
C ASN A 113 9.87 -8.95 11.61
N TRP A 114 9.36 -7.85 11.09
CA TRP A 114 10.07 -6.57 11.01
C TRP A 114 9.64 -5.57 12.09
N HIS A 115 9.07 -6.06 13.19
CA HIS A 115 8.67 -5.25 14.34
C HIS A 115 7.75 -4.08 13.95
N GLY A 116 6.76 -4.35 13.13
CA GLY A 116 5.90 -3.33 12.54
C GLY A 116 5.22 -2.41 13.54
N ARG A 117 4.92 -2.91 14.75
CA ARG A 117 4.34 -2.11 15.83
C ARG A 117 5.29 -1.03 16.38
N ASP A 118 6.61 -1.25 16.25
CA ASP A 118 7.63 -0.30 16.68
C ASP A 118 8.03 0.64 15.53
N VAL A 119 7.92 0.16 14.29
CA VAL A 119 8.26 0.93 13.08
C VAL A 119 7.16 1.92 12.73
N LEU A 120 5.87 1.53 12.80
CA LEU A 120 4.76 2.41 12.48
C LEU A 120 4.45 3.39 13.61
N ASP A 121 4.42 4.68 13.27
CA ASP A 121 3.98 5.71 14.20
C ASP A 121 2.47 5.92 14.17
N ARG A 122 1.83 5.87 12.99
CA ARG A 122 0.41 6.15 12.80
C ARG A 122 -0.19 5.42 11.62
N LYS A 123 -1.53 5.32 11.63
CA LYS A 123 -2.34 4.89 10.49
C LYS A 123 -3.24 6.03 10.01
N ARG A 124 -3.54 6.04 8.71
CA ARG A 124 -4.55 6.90 8.08
C ARG A 124 -5.52 6.05 7.30
N VAL A 125 -6.78 6.19 7.65
CA VAL A 125 -7.87 5.52 6.94
C VAL A 125 -8.25 6.35 5.73
N VAL A 126 -8.29 5.71 4.54
CA VAL A 126 -8.67 6.31 3.27
C VAL A 126 -9.72 5.42 2.61
N ARG A 127 -10.87 6.00 2.26
CA ARG A 127 -11.98 5.28 1.62
C ARG A 127 -11.73 5.04 0.13
N PRO A 128 -12.40 4.04 -0.48
CA PRO A 128 -12.27 3.76 -1.92
C PRO A 128 -12.55 4.99 -2.79
N ARG A 129 -13.64 5.69 -2.54
CA ARG A 129 -14.00 6.93 -3.25
C ARG A 129 -12.92 8.00 -3.17
N GLU A 130 -12.42 8.25 -1.98
CA GLU A 130 -11.35 9.20 -1.73
C GLU A 130 -10.07 8.82 -2.49
N SER A 131 -9.74 7.52 -2.52
CA SER A 131 -8.60 7.00 -3.27
C SER A 131 -8.71 7.32 -4.77
N ILE A 132 -9.91 7.13 -5.36
CA ILE A 132 -10.18 7.43 -6.77
C ILE A 132 -10.09 8.95 -7.04
N GLU A 133 -10.68 9.77 -6.18
CA GLU A 133 -10.63 11.24 -6.31
C GLU A 133 -9.18 11.74 -6.32
N TRP A 134 -8.36 11.31 -5.38
CA TRP A 134 -6.95 11.71 -5.31
C TRP A 134 -6.10 11.13 -6.44
N THR A 135 -6.44 9.94 -6.95
CA THR A 135 -5.83 9.38 -8.17
C THR A 135 -6.08 10.28 -9.38
N ARG A 136 -7.31 10.76 -9.56
CA ARG A 136 -7.67 11.70 -10.63
C ARG A 136 -6.93 13.03 -10.49
N ARG A 137 -6.86 13.57 -9.28
CA ARG A 137 -6.14 14.81 -9.01
C ARG A 137 -4.64 14.67 -9.31
N LEU A 138 -4.03 13.52 -8.99
CA LEU A 138 -2.64 13.24 -9.29
C LEU A 138 -2.35 13.31 -10.80
N VAL A 139 -3.28 12.80 -11.62
CA VAL A 139 -3.20 12.92 -13.08
C VAL A 139 -3.44 14.36 -13.54
N GLN A 140 -4.52 14.99 -13.08
CA GLN A 140 -4.98 16.28 -13.60
C GLN A 140 -4.10 17.45 -13.16
N GLU A 141 -3.61 17.42 -11.92
CA GLU A 141 -2.86 18.53 -11.34
C GLU A 141 -1.34 18.34 -11.47
N CYS A 142 -0.84 17.09 -11.49
CA CYS A 142 0.58 16.78 -11.50
C CYS A 142 1.07 16.04 -12.76
N GLY A 143 0.15 15.57 -13.63
CA GLY A 143 0.50 14.80 -14.81
C GLY A 143 1.02 13.40 -14.51
N ILE A 144 0.82 12.90 -13.29
CA ILE A 144 1.29 11.58 -12.85
C ILE A 144 0.17 10.55 -13.03
N PHE A 145 0.30 9.70 -14.05
CA PHE A 145 -0.67 8.64 -14.34
C PHE A 145 -0.40 7.40 -13.48
N ALA A 146 -0.95 7.41 -12.28
CA ALA A 146 -0.72 6.42 -11.24
C ALA A 146 -1.98 5.60 -10.90
N GLY A 147 -1.81 4.45 -10.25
CA GLY A 147 -2.89 3.58 -9.81
C GLY A 147 -3.63 4.06 -8.56
N ILE A 148 -4.72 3.36 -8.20
CA ILE A 148 -5.66 3.76 -7.14
C ILE A 148 -5.00 3.79 -5.77
N SER A 149 -4.10 2.84 -5.46
CA SER A 149 -3.35 2.84 -4.20
C SER A 149 -2.39 4.02 -4.05
N SER A 150 -1.94 4.60 -5.18
CA SER A 150 -1.14 5.83 -5.17
C SER A 150 -1.98 7.05 -4.77
N GLY A 151 -3.23 7.11 -5.26
CA GLY A 151 -4.21 8.11 -4.81
C GLY A 151 -4.53 7.98 -3.33
N ALA A 152 -4.68 6.75 -2.82
CA ALA A 152 -4.84 6.50 -1.40
C ALA A 152 -3.64 7.01 -0.59
N SER A 153 -2.42 6.71 -1.04
CA SER A 153 -1.19 7.17 -0.38
C SER A 153 -1.10 8.71 -0.37
N LEU A 154 -1.46 9.36 -1.48
CA LEU A 154 -1.53 10.84 -1.56
C LEU A 154 -2.61 11.40 -0.63
N ALA A 155 -3.81 10.81 -0.60
CA ALA A 155 -4.86 11.22 0.34
C ALA A 155 -4.38 11.13 1.79
N GLY A 156 -3.71 10.04 2.15
CA GLY A 156 -3.07 9.88 3.46
C GLY A 156 -2.02 10.95 3.75
N ALA A 157 -1.17 11.29 2.76
CA ALA A 157 -0.17 12.33 2.88
C ALA A 157 -0.80 13.73 3.08
N VAL A 158 -1.89 14.04 2.37
CA VAL A 158 -2.64 15.30 2.54
C VAL A 158 -3.28 15.38 3.95
N LYS A 159 -3.83 14.28 4.46
CA LYS A 159 -4.32 14.25 5.85
C LYS A 159 -3.20 14.55 6.85
N VAL A 160 -2.01 14.00 6.65
CA VAL A 160 -0.83 14.31 7.49
C VAL A 160 -0.46 15.79 7.34
N ALA A 161 -0.39 16.32 6.13
CA ALA A 161 -0.04 17.71 5.86
C ALA A 161 -1.00 18.69 6.56
N SER A 162 -2.29 18.35 6.69
CA SER A 162 -3.28 19.18 7.39
C SER A 162 -3.11 19.20 8.92
N GLU A 163 -2.32 18.30 9.49
CA GLU A 163 -2.13 18.14 10.94
C GLU A 163 -0.78 18.71 11.41
N ILE A 164 0.13 19.03 10.51
CA ILE A 164 1.47 19.54 10.82
C ILE A 164 1.65 20.97 10.34
N ASN A 165 2.45 21.76 11.04
CA ASN A 165 2.75 23.13 10.66
C ASN A 165 3.87 23.23 9.62
N GLU A 166 4.85 22.30 9.71
CA GLU A 166 6.01 22.22 8.84
C GLU A 166 6.50 20.78 8.70
N GLY A 167 7.19 20.47 7.63
CA GLY A 167 7.81 19.16 7.40
C GLY A 167 7.84 18.79 5.93
N THR A 168 8.63 17.78 5.62
CA THR A 168 8.76 17.18 4.30
C THR A 168 8.10 15.80 4.31
N ILE A 169 7.06 15.63 3.48
CA ILE A 169 6.30 14.39 3.38
C ILE A 169 6.67 13.70 2.07
N VAL A 170 7.13 12.46 2.16
CA VAL A 170 7.33 11.60 1.01
C VAL A 170 6.25 10.52 1.01
N PHE A 171 5.57 10.33 -0.12
CA PHE A 171 4.61 9.24 -0.31
C PHE A 171 4.97 8.38 -1.52
N ILE A 172 4.50 7.13 -1.52
CA ILE A 172 4.79 6.19 -2.60
C ILE A 172 3.74 6.27 -3.70
N VAL A 173 4.21 6.42 -4.94
CA VAL A 173 3.46 6.16 -6.17
C VAL A 173 3.71 4.70 -6.56
N CYS A 174 2.74 3.83 -6.29
CA CYS A 174 2.95 2.38 -6.28
C CYS A 174 3.09 1.78 -7.68
N ASP A 175 2.21 2.18 -8.61
CA ASP A 175 2.15 1.62 -9.95
C ASP A 175 1.48 2.57 -10.96
N GLY A 176 1.47 2.16 -12.22
CA GLY A 176 0.91 2.97 -13.31
C GLY A 176 -0.59 2.77 -13.49
N GLY A 177 -1.27 3.86 -13.86
CA GLY A 177 -2.72 3.92 -14.03
C GLY A 177 -3.29 3.04 -15.15
N TRP A 178 -2.46 2.58 -16.10
CA TRP A 178 -2.93 1.74 -17.22
C TRP A 178 -3.58 0.42 -16.78
N LYS A 179 -3.25 -0.08 -15.60
CA LYS A 179 -3.84 -1.30 -15.03
C LYS A 179 -5.31 -1.12 -14.65
N TYR A 180 -5.76 0.13 -14.46
CA TYR A 180 -7.06 0.49 -13.90
C TYR A 180 -8.00 1.15 -14.92
N LEU A 181 -7.65 1.15 -16.21
CA LEU A 181 -8.47 1.77 -17.26
C LEU A 181 -9.86 1.13 -17.37
N SER A 182 -9.94 -0.19 -17.20
CA SER A 182 -11.22 -0.93 -17.28
C SER A 182 -12.15 -0.67 -16.09
N THR A 183 -11.66 -0.07 -15.02
CA THR A 183 -12.46 0.21 -13.81
C THR A 183 -13.29 1.48 -13.93
N GLY A 184 -12.98 2.34 -14.92
CA GLY A 184 -13.54 3.68 -15.01
C GLY A 184 -12.96 4.67 -14.00
N ALA A 185 -11.92 4.31 -13.26
CA ALA A 185 -11.32 5.15 -12.21
C ALA A 185 -10.98 6.56 -12.68
N TYR A 186 -10.63 6.76 -13.95
CA TYR A 186 -10.23 8.06 -14.50
C TYR A 186 -11.33 8.79 -15.27
N THR A 187 -12.39 8.09 -15.75
CA THR A 187 -13.31 8.61 -16.76
C THR A 187 -14.80 8.48 -16.41
N ALA A 188 -15.18 7.48 -15.63
CA ALA A 188 -16.57 7.28 -15.18
C ALA A 188 -16.95 8.32 -14.11
N ASP A 189 -18.22 8.48 -13.78
CA ASP A 189 -18.58 9.19 -12.57
C ASP A 189 -18.06 8.44 -11.32
N LEU A 190 -18.02 9.14 -10.17
CA LEU A 190 -17.38 8.56 -8.97
C LEU A 190 -18.16 7.38 -8.40
N ASP A 191 -19.50 7.41 -8.49
CA ASP A 191 -20.35 6.34 -7.96
C ASP A 191 -20.17 5.06 -8.81
N GLU A 192 -20.09 5.21 -10.13
CA GLU A 192 -19.81 4.11 -11.05
C GLU A 192 -18.38 3.56 -10.84
N ALA A 193 -17.38 4.42 -10.73
CA ALA A 193 -16.01 4.01 -10.53
C ALA A 193 -15.81 3.28 -9.19
N GLU A 194 -16.46 3.73 -8.12
CA GLU A 194 -16.45 3.09 -6.81
C GLU A 194 -17.12 1.70 -6.87
N ALA A 195 -18.32 1.62 -7.46
CA ALA A 195 -19.03 0.36 -7.63
C ALA A 195 -18.27 -0.65 -8.53
N ASN A 196 -17.51 -0.17 -9.51
CA ASN A 196 -16.66 -1.02 -10.32
C ASN A 196 -15.41 -1.48 -9.57
N ALA A 197 -14.81 -0.62 -8.74
CA ALA A 197 -13.66 -1.00 -7.91
C ALA A 197 -13.98 -2.14 -6.95
N GLU A 198 -15.20 -2.21 -6.42
CA GLU A 198 -15.67 -3.32 -5.57
C GLU A 198 -15.78 -4.67 -6.31
N LYS A 199 -15.96 -4.62 -7.64
CA LYS A 199 -16.16 -5.80 -8.50
C LYS A 199 -14.88 -6.32 -9.14
N ILE A 200 -13.75 -5.64 -8.98
CA ILE A 200 -12.51 -6.05 -9.63
C ILE A 200 -12.08 -7.40 -9.09
N ILE A 201 -12.05 -8.37 -9.99
CA ILE A 201 -11.39 -9.65 -9.77
C ILE A 201 -9.92 -9.44 -10.14
N TYR A 202 -9.05 -9.52 -9.16
CA TYR A 202 -7.60 -9.43 -9.40
C TYR A 202 -7.12 -10.64 -10.17
N PHE A 203 -6.45 -10.40 -11.29
CA PHE A 203 -5.78 -11.41 -12.09
C PHE A 203 -4.28 -11.43 -11.77
#